data_675da173fb0d0b4b26a0069af56c6ee4
#
_entry.id   675da173fb0d0b4b26a0069af56c6ee4
#
_cell.length_a   1.000
_cell.length_b   1.000
_cell.length_c   1.000
_cell.angle_alpha   90.00
_cell.angle_beta   90.00
_cell.angle_gamma   90.00
#
_symmetry.space_group_name_H-M   'P 1'
#
loop_
_entity.id
_entity.type
_entity.pdbx_description
1 polymer ?
#
loop_
_entity_poly.entity_id
_entity_poly.type
_entity_poly.pdbx_seq_one_letter_code
_entity_poly.pdbx_strand_id
1 'polypeptide(L)'
;MPERAGSLTPEARTTVYYFIFFMTSGAATAYAGIWFADQGLSSGEIGIIGSLPVLLTLVLNLVVGRLADRARDWRTVIVIGALLGAIFSVGLLFAHGFIGILLVWTLAALPLAAIGPVQDAAALRLTRRNGTDFGSIRAWGTVGYMGVIVLTGQVVTWFGGGAFMPLFVALCVLRGLVALSLPNFRAPKDAATAARSGASRMREVMKPWFLLPLLGWAMIFGTHLILNSFQALLWKQQGISDITISLLIALGAASEAAMMFVFKRYVGRFPARMVMLASAIISALRWCAMALAPDVPLLAMLQLLHSVTFAMGFLGCVHFIANWTSEDIAAEAQSFFQVLQQVMAVIAVTAFGGLVAVFGTHAYFASAAFAAVGAALIVWSMYMMPPKDETISSPA
;
A
#
# COMPACT_ATOMS: atom_id res chain seq x y z
N MET A 1 -10.81 12.61 -31.69
CA MET A 1 -10.01 11.77 -32.59
C MET A 1 -10.38 10.33 -32.32
N PRO A 2 -10.76 9.53 -33.30
CA PRO A 2 -11.06 8.11 -33.09
C PRO A 2 -9.79 7.41 -32.60
N GLU A 3 -9.91 6.63 -31.51
CA GLU A 3 -8.82 5.81 -31.01
C GLU A 3 -8.35 4.85 -32.11
N ARG A 4 -7.05 4.83 -32.35
CA ARG A 4 -6.44 3.86 -33.29
C ARG A 4 -6.77 2.46 -32.79
N ALA A 5 -7.45 1.67 -33.63
CA ALA A 5 -7.64 0.25 -33.40
C ALA A 5 -6.28 -0.41 -33.12
N GLY A 6 -6.07 -0.90 -31.87
CA GLY A 6 -4.84 -1.52 -31.41
C GLY A 6 -4.16 -0.87 -30.19
N SER A 7 -4.63 0.30 -29.68
CA SER A 7 -4.09 0.88 -28.45
C SER A 7 -4.75 0.26 -27.22
N LEU A 8 -3.95 -0.07 -26.19
CA LEU A 8 -4.45 -0.52 -24.89
C LEU A 8 -5.40 0.52 -24.29
N THR A 9 -6.49 0.06 -23.65
CA THR A 9 -7.42 0.94 -22.93
C THR A 9 -6.70 1.70 -21.80
N PRO A 10 -7.24 2.84 -21.33
CA PRO A 10 -6.68 3.58 -20.19
C PRO A 10 -6.50 2.69 -18.95
N GLU A 11 -7.47 1.83 -18.65
CA GLU A 11 -7.42 0.87 -17.55
C GLU A 11 -6.31 -0.16 -17.75
N ALA A 12 -6.18 -0.73 -18.95
CA ALA A 12 -5.14 -1.72 -19.25
C ALA A 12 -3.74 -1.11 -19.07
N ARG A 13 -3.51 0.13 -19.53
CA ARG A 13 -2.24 0.84 -19.33
C ARG A 13 -1.97 1.10 -17.84
N THR A 14 -2.99 1.46 -17.09
CA THR A 14 -2.90 1.66 -15.64
C THR A 14 -2.61 0.33 -14.93
N THR A 15 -3.26 -0.77 -15.34
CA THR A 15 -3.03 -2.12 -14.79
C THR A 15 -1.59 -2.58 -15.03
N VAL A 16 -1.06 -2.42 -16.25
CA VAL A 16 0.34 -2.76 -16.55
C VAL A 16 1.30 -1.96 -15.68
N TYR A 17 1.03 -0.66 -15.49
CA TYR A 17 1.83 0.17 -14.60
C TYR A 17 1.79 -0.33 -13.15
N TYR A 18 0.61 -0.66 -12.60
CA TYR A 18 0.47 -1.23 -11.26
C TYR A 18 1.20 -2.56 -11.11
N PHE A 19 1.10 -3.43 -12.10
CA PHE A 19 1.80 -4.70 -12.12
C PHE A 19 3.31 -4.50 -11.96
N ILE A 20 3.93 -3.65 -12.78
CA ILE A 20 5.36 -3.36 -12.71
C ILE A 20 5.74 -2.58 -11.43
N PHE A 21 4.89 -1.65 -10.99
CA PHE A 21 5.07 -0.95 -9.72
C PHE A 21 5.22 -1.92 -8.55
N PHE A 22 4.33 -2.90 -8.45
CA PHE A 22 4.38 -3.90 -7.39
C PHE A 22 5.51 -4.92 -7.56
N MET A 23 5.95 -5.20 -8.79
CA MET A 23 7.16 -5.98 -9.02
C MET A 23 8.38 -5.28 -8.41
N THR A 24 8.56 -3.97 -8.60
CA THR A 24 9.70 -3.26 -7.98
C THR A 24 9.66 -3.34 -6.46
N SER A 25 8.47 -3.20 -5.86
CA SER A 25 8.29 -3.31 -4.40
C SER A 25 8.56 -4.72 -3.88
N GLY A 26 8.04 -5.75 -4.56
CA GLY A 26 8.23 -7.15 -4.17
C GLY A 26 9.69 -7.60 -4.23
N ALA A 27 10.41 -7.22 -5.28
CA ALA A 27 11.84 -7.51 -5.40
C ALA A 27 12.64 -6.86 -4.26
N ALA A 28 12.39 -5.58 -3.95
CA ALA A 28 13.04 -4.89 -2.85
C ALA A 28 12.74 -5.55 -1.49
N THR A 29 11.46 -5.82 -1.20
CA THR A 29 11.06 -6.42 0.08
C THR A 29 11.70 -7.77 0.32
N ALA A 30 11.78 -8.61 -0.71
CA ALA A 30 12.26 -9.99 -0.56
C ALA A 30 13.80 -10.11 -0.48
N TYR A 31 14.54 -9.29 -1.22
CA TYR A 31 15.96 -9.54 -1.46
C TYR A 31 16.91 -8.37 -1.17
N ALA A 32 16.41 -7.13 -0.99
CA ALA A 32 17.31 -6.01 -0.75
C ALA A 32 18.12 -6.17 0.53
N GLY A 33 17.52 -6.66 1.61
CA GLY A 33 18.22 -6.92 2.88
C GLY A 33 19.34 -7.93 2.75
N ILE A 34 19.13 -9.00 1.97
CA ILE A 34 20.15 -10.01 1.67
C ILE A 34 21.30 -9.37 0.89
N TRP A 35 20.98 -8.63 -0.16
CA TRP A 35 21.99 -7.95 -0.96
C TRP A 35 22.80 -6.94 -0.14
N PHE A 36 22.17 -6.17 0.77
CA PHE A 36 22.91 -5.27 1.66
C PHE A 36 23.88 -6.02 2.56
N ALA A 37 23.49 -7.18 3.11
CA ALA A 37 24.37 -8.03 3.90
C ALA A 37 25.54 -8.56 3.07
N ASP A 38 25.31 -8.96 1.81
CA ASP A 38 26.34 -9.39 0.87
C ASP A 38 27.33 -8.26 0.51
N GLN A 39 26.91 -6.98 0.61
CA GLN A 39 27.78 -5.81 0.50
C GLN A 39 28.59 -5.53 1.78
N GLY A 40 28.50 -6.38 2.78
CA GLY A 40 29.21 -6.26 4.06
C GLY A 40 28.60 -5.28 5.05
N LEU A 41 27.34 -4.87 4.85
CA LEU A 41 26.65 -3.96 5.76
C LEU A 41 26.17 -4.68 7.01
N SER A 42 26.33 -4.04 8.16
CA SER A 42 25.80 -4.53 9.44
C SER A 42 24.27 -4.45 9.49
N SER A 43 23.64 -5.24 10.36
CA SER A 43 22.19 -5.22 10.57
C SER A 43 21.68 -3.83 10.97
N GLY A 44 22.46 -3.04 11.72
CA GLY A 44 22.13 -1.67 12.07
C GLY A 44 22.09 -0.74 10.85
N GLU A 45 23.09 -0.83 9.97
CA GLU A 45 23.16 -0.06 8.73
C GLU A 45 22.04 -0.42 7.78
N ILE A 46 21.71 -1.71 7.65
CA ILE A 46 20.55 -2.19 6.87
C ILE A 46 19.25 -1.61 7.42
N GLY A 47 19.10 -1.58 8.74
CA GLY A 47 17.95 -0.95 9.40
C GLY A 47 17.81 0.54 9.07
N ILE A 48 18.92 1.29 9.04
CA ILE A 48 18.93 2.72 8.67
C ILE A 48 18.54 2.89 7.19
N ILE A 49 19.10 2.08 6.28
CA ILE A 49 18.78 2.12 4.85
C ILE A 49 17.30 1.85 4.61
N GLY A 50 16.69 0.92 5.36
CA GLY A 50 15.26 0.62 5.26
C GLY A 50 14.36 1.69 5.86
N SER A 51 14.75 2.30 6.99
CA SER A 51 13.91 3.23 7.74
C SER A 51 13.97 4.68 7.25
N LEU A 52 15.13 5.16 6.79
CA LEU A 52 15.31 6.56 6.39
C LEU A 52 14.36 6.98 5.24
N PRO A 53 14.21 6.22 4.14
CA PRO A 53 13.24 6.58 3.10
C PRO A 53 11.80 6.66 3.63
N VAL A 54 11.42 5.75 4.54
CA VAL A 54 10.07 5.73 5.14
C VAL A 54 9.82 7.01 5.93
N LEU A 55 10.75 7.41 6.80
CA LEU A 55 10.64 8.63 7.59
C LEU A 55 10.55 9.88 6.71
N LEU A 56 11.39 9.98 5.69
CA LEU A 56 11.37 11.12 4.77
C LEU A 56 10.09 11.15 3.93
N THR A 57 9.54 10.00 3.58
CA THR A 57 8.29 9.87 2.82
C THR A 57 7.10 10.42 3.63
N LEU A 58 7.10 10.37 4.96
CA LEU A 58 6.05 10.97 5.80
C LEU A 58 5.79 12.45 5.45
N VAL A 59 6.87 13.22 5.29
CA VAL A 59 6.77 14.64 4.92
C VAL A 59 6.54 14.80 3.43
N LEU A 60 7.26 14.02 2.62
CA LEU A 60 7.22 14.15 1.16
C LEU A 60 5.85 13.81 0.57
N ASN A 61 5.12 12.85 1.15
CA ASN A 61 3.76 12.51 0.72
C ASN A 61 2.81 13.72 0.70
N LEU A 62 2.85 14.55 1.75
CA LEU A 62 2.01 15.76 1.81
C LEU A 62 2.40 16.79 0.75
N VAL A 63 3.70 16.97 0.52
CA VAL A 63 4.21 17.89 -0.50
C VAL A 63 3.83 17.40 -1.89
N VAL A 64 4.07 16.12 -2.19
CA VAL A 64 3.79 15.54 -3.51
C VAL A 64 2.29 15.46 -3.77
N GLY A 65 1.45 15.17 -2.76
CA GLY A 65 0.01 15.24 -2.88
C GLY A 65 -0.48 16.62 -3.31
N ARG A 66 0.00 17.68 -2.65
CA ARG A 66 -0.33 19.07 -3.01
C ARG A 66 0.17 19.47 -4.41
N LEU A 67 1.38 19.02 -4.77
CA LEU A 67 1.91 19.27 -6.13
C LEU A 67 1.06 18.59 -7.19
N ALA A 68 0.61 17.35 -6.91
CA ALA A 68 -0.25 16.60 -7.80
C ALA A 68 -1.63 17.27 -7.98
N ASP A 69 -2.23 17.78 -6.89
CA ASP A 69 -3.52 18.47 -6.96
C ASP A 69 -3.44 19.80 -7.72
N ARG A 70 -2.28 20.47 -7.70
CA ARG A 70 -2.02 21.70 -8.49
C ARG A 70 -1.60 21.42 -9.95
N ALA A 71 -1.19 20.22 -10.26
CA ALA A 71 -0.78 19.83 -11.62
C ALA A 71 -2.01 19.80 -12.56
N ARG A 72 -1.78 20.09 -13.85
CA ARG A 72 -2.82 19.94 -14.89
C ARG A 72 -3.38 18.51 -14.94
N ASP A 73 -2.52 17.54 -14.71
CA ASP A 73 -2.90 16.13 -14.62
C ASP A 73 -1.98 15.38 -13.67
N TRP A 74 -2.53 14.46 -12.89
CA TRP A 74 -1.77 13.60 -11.96
C TRP A 74 -0.73 12.72 -12.68
N ARG A 75 -1.00 12.37 -13.95
CA ARG A 75 -0.05 11.66 -14.82
C ARG A 75 1.33 12.31 -14.80
N THR A 76 1.39 13.64 -14.87
CA THR A 76 2.68 14.37 -14.90
C THR A 76 3.51 14.09 -13.66
N VAL A 77 2.90 14.14 -12.48
CA VAL A 77 3.60 13.89 -11.20
C VAL A 77 4.02 12.44 -11.08
N ILE A 78 3.15 11.49 -11.46
CA ILE A 78 3.45 10.06 -11.44
C ILE A 78 4.62 9.74 -12.39
N VAL A 79 4.60 10.28 -13.62
CA VAL A 79 5.65 10.05 -14.60
C VAL A 79 7.00 10.63 -14.13
N ILE A 80 6.99 11.86 -13.62
CA ILE A 80 8.22 12.50 -13.11
C ILE A 80 8.79 11.67 -11.95
N GLY A 81 7.98 11.29 -10.97
CA GLY A 81 8.44 10.49 -9.83
C GLY A 81 8.96 9.11 -10.25
N ALA A 82 8.28 8.43 -11.20
CA ALA A 82 8.72 7.15 -11.71
C ALA A 82 10.06 7.25 -12.48
N LEU A 83 10.24 8.29 -13.30
CA LEU A 83 11.49 8.53 -14.02
C LEU A 83 12.65 8.92 -13.10
N LEU A 84 12.41 9.77 -12.10
CA LEU A 84 13.42 10.12 -11.10
C LEU A 84 13.87 8.87 -10.34
N GLY A 85 12.93 8.04 -9.88
CA GLY A 85 13.26 6.78 -9.22
C GLY A 85 14.05 5.83 -10.13
N ALA A 86 13.70 5.75 -11.41
CA ALA A 86 14.44 4.97 -12.41
C ALA A 86 15.88 5.48 -12.58
N ILE A 87 16.05 6.79 -12.77
CA ILE A 87 17.38 7.42 -12.94
C ILE A 87 18.25 7.18 -11.71
N PHE A 88 17.73 7.46 -10.52
CA PHE A 88 18.51 7.26 -9.28
C PHE A 88 18.80 5.78 -9.02
N SER A 89 17.91 4.84 -9.37
CA SER A 89 18.18 3.41 -9.19
C SER A 89 19.37 2.92 -10.00
N VAL A 90 19.67 3.51 -11.17
CA VAL A 90 20.87 3.19 -11.95
C VAL A 90 22.15 3.47 -11.16
N GLY A 91 22.14 4.50 -10.29
CA GLY A 91 23.26 4.81 -9.41
C GLY A 91 23.60 3.68 -8.43
N LEU A 92 22.65 2.77 -8.11
CA LEU A 92 22.88 1.63 -7.22
C LEU A 92 23.88 0.61 -7.80
N LEU A 93 24.04 0.57 -9.12
CA LEU A 93 25.03 -0.29 -9.77
C LEU A 93 26.49 0.16 -9.48
N PHE A 94 26.65 1.39 -9.03
CA PHE A 94 27.95 2.02 -8.76
C PHE A 94 28.12 2.44 -7.31
N ALA A 95 27.10 2.26 -6.49
CA ALA A 95 27.11 2.64 -5.07
C ALA A 95 27.87 1.59 -4.26
N HIS A 96 28.84 2.02 -3.47
CA HIS A 96 29.63 1.17 -2.59
C HIS A 96 29.67 1.73 -1.17
N GLY A 97 29.79 0.84 -0.19
CA GLY A 97 29.85 1.17 1.23
C GLY A 97 28.54 1.75 1.77
N PHE A 98 28.45 1.86 3.08
CA PHE A 98 27.21 2.25 3.76
C PHE A 98 26.65 3.61 3.26
N ILE A 99 27.45 4.66 3.29
CA ILE A 99 26.98 6.01 2.93
C ILE A 99 26.56 6.11 1.46
N GLY A 100 27.35 5.50 0.54
CA GLY A 100 27.03 5.51 -0.89
C GLY A 100 25.69 4.81 -1.16
N ILE A 101 25.50 3.61 -0.61
CA ILE A 101 24.28 2.82 -0.74
C ILE A 101 23.10 3.55 -0.08
N LEU A 102 23.26 4.07 1.15
CA LEU A 102 22.23 4.81 1.88
C LEU A 102 21.69 6.01 1.05
N LEU A 103 22.59 6.83 0.53
CA LEU A 103 22.19 8.02 -0.23
C LEU A 103 21.48 7.66 -1.53
N VAL A 104 22.06 6.76 -2.33
CA VAL A 104 21.50 6.40 -3.63
C VAL A 104 20.20 5.61 -3.48
N TRP A 105 20.12 4.69 -2.52
CA TRP A 105 18.89 3.97 -2.20
C TRP A 105 17.77 4.91 -1.78
N THR A 106 18.08 5.85 -0.89
CA THR A 106 17.10 6.85 -0.43
C THR A 106 16.63 7.72 -1.59
N LEU A 107 17.53 8.23 -2.42
CA LEU A 107 17.17 9.04 -3.59
C LEU A 107 16.31 8.27 -4.60
N ALA A 108 16.54 6.97 -4.79
CA ALA A 108 15.73 6.12 -5.64
C ALA A 108 14.35 5.81 -5.03
N ALA A 109 14.30 5.49 -3.74
CA ALA A 109 13.09 5.07 -3.05
C ALA A 109 12.08 6.21 -2.83
N LEU A 110 12.55 7.42 -2.48
CA LEU A 110 11.70 8.55 -2.13
C LEU A 110 10.69 8.93 -3.23
N PRO A 111 11.09 9.22 -4.49
CA PRO A 111 10.12 9.57 -5.51
C PRO A 111 9.16 8.42 -5.83
N LEU A 112 9.65 7.17 -5.76
CA LEU A 112 8.83 5.99 -6.02
C LEU A 112 7.76 5.76 -4.93
N ALA A 113 8.08 6.03 -3.67
CA ALA A 113 7.15 5.91 -2.55
C ALA A 113 6.14 7.07 -2.54
N ALA A 114 6.60 8.29 -2.76
CA ALA A 114 5.78 9.49 -2.66
C ALA A 114 4.68 9.60 -3.73
N ILE A 115 4.83 8.94 -4.89
CA ILE A 115 3.78 8.91 -5.92
C ILE A 115 2.71 7.86 -5.66
N GLY A 116 2.89 6.95 -4.71
CA GLY A 116 1.93 5.88 -4.40
C GLY A 116 0.51 6.40 -4.13
N PRO A 117 0.30 7.29 -3.15
CA PRO A 117 -1.03 7.85 -2.87
C PRO A 117 -1.65 8.58 -4.06
N VAL A 118 -0.84 9.29 -4.83
CA VAL A 118 -1.31 10.02 -6.03
C VAL A 118 -1.78 9.05 -7.11
N GLN A 119 -1.07 7.94 -7.32
CA GLN A 119 -1.47 6.94 -8.30
C GLN A 119 -2.74 6.20 -7.88
N ASP A 120 -2.94 5.92 -6.58
CA ASP A 120 -4.16 5.29 -6.08
C ASP A 120 -5.37 6.22 -6.27
N ALA A 121 -5.23 7.52 -5.94
CA ALA A 121 -6.27 8.52 -6.20
C ALA A 121 -6.59 8.63 -7.70
N ALA A 122 -5.57 8.68 -8.56
CA ALA A 122 -5.71 8.80 -10.00
C ALA A 122 -6.42 7.58 -10.62
N ALA A 123 -5.98 6.37 -10.27
CA ALA A 123 -6.57 5.14 -10.77
C ALA A 123 -8.02 4.96 -10.32
N LEU A 124 -8.34 5.31 -9.05
CA LEU A 124 -9.71 5.26 -8.55
C LEU A 124 -10.63 6.22 -9.31
N ARG A 125 -10.19 7.45 -9.57
CA ARG A 125 -10.99 8.43 -10.34
C ARG A 125 -11.21 7.98 -11.78
N LEU A 126 -10.16 7.44 -12.43
CA LEU A 126 -10.27 6.86 -13.76
C LEU A 126 -11.35 5.77 -13.81
N THR A 127 -11.25 4.78 -12.90
CA THR A 127 -12.15 3.64 -12.89
C THR A 127 -13.60 4.05 -12.55
N ARG A 128 -13.80 4.99 -11.62
CA ARG A 128 -15.13 5.55 -11.33
C ARG A 128 -15.76 6.21 -12.56
N ARG A 129 -15.01 7.09 -13.23
CA ARG A 129 -15.48 7.79 -14.42
C ARG A 129 -15.87 6.84 -15.55
N ASN A 130 -15.12 5.75 -15.72
CA ASN A 130 -15.34 4.79 -16.79
C ASN A 130 -16.24 3.61 -16.37
N GLY A 131 -16.76 3.59 -15.15
CA GLY A 131 -17.61 2.51 -14.64
C GLY A 131 -16.89 1.18 -14.43
N THR A 132 -15.54 1.19 -14.37
CA THR A 132 -14.69 0.00 -14.19
C THR A 132 -14.29 -0.20 -12.72
N ASP A 133 -13.46 -1.19 -12.42
CA ASP A 133 -13.12 -1.58 -11.05
C ASP A 133 -11.66 -1.32 -10.69
N PHE A 134 -11.45 -0.44 -9.70
CA PHE A 134 -10.13 -0.18 -9.13
C PHE A 134 -9.53 -1.40 -8.42
N GLY A 135 -10.38 -2.21 -7.76
CA GLY A 135 -9.93 -3.42 -7.09
C GLY A 135 -9.22 -4.39 -8.03
N SER A 136 -9.73 -4.55 -9.26
CA SER A 136 -9.09 -5.38 -10.28
C SER A 136 -7.71 -4.86 -10.68
N ILE A 137 -7.56 -3.55 -10.88
CA ILE A 137 -6.24 -2.94 -11.17
C ILE A 137 -5.26 -3.21 -10.02
N ARG A 138 -5.72 -3.03 -8.79
CA ARG A 138 -4.92 -3.22 -7.58
C ARG A 138 -4.52 -4.69 -7.38
N ALA A 139 -5.43 -5.63 -7.67
CA ALA A 139 -5.18 -7.07 -7.57
C ALA A 139 -4.07 -7.54 -8.53
N TRP A 140 -4.03 -7.03 -9.77
CA TRP A 140 -2.93 -7.30 -10.69
C TRP A 140 -1.59 -6.79 -10.17
N GLY A 141 -1.58 -5.72 -9.38
CA GLY A 141 -0.39 -5.31 -8.63
C GLY A 141 0.10 -6.41 -7.68
N THR A 142 -0.80 -6.99 -6.86
CA THR A 142 -0.45 -8.09 -5.95
C THR A 142 0.07 -9.32 -6.71
N VAL A 143 -0.51 -9.64 -7.86
CA VAL A 143 0.00 -10.71 -8.76
C VAL A 143 1.43 -10.41 -9.21
N GLY A 144 1.71 -9.16 -9.61
CA GLY A 144 3.07 -8.71 -9.97
C GLY A 144 4.05 -8.83 -8.80
N TYR A 145 3.63 -8.44 -7.60
CA TYR A 145 4.41 -8.58 -6.36
C TYR A 145 4.81 -10.04 -6.09
N MET A 146 3.83 -10.96 -6.12
CA MET A 146 4.10 -12.38 -5.91
C MET A 146 4.99 -12.97 -7.01
N GLY A 147 4.68 -12.65 -8.27
CA GLY A 147 5.42 -13.17 -9.42
C GLY A 147 6.90 -12.76 -9.41
N VAL A 148 7.20 -11.51 -9.01
CA VAL A 148 8.59 -11.04 -8.96
C VAL A 148 9.39 -11.70 -7.84
N ILE A 149 8.77 -12.03 -6.71
CA ILE A 149 9.47 -12.73 -5.62
C ILE A 149 10.01 -14.07 -6.14
N VAL A 150 9.17 -14.83 -6.85
CA VAL A 150 9.56 -16.09 -7.48
C VAL A 150 10.62 -15.87 -8.56
N LEU A 151 10.40 -14.90 -9.44
CA LEU A 151 11.36 -14.53 -10.51
C LEU A 151 12.74 -14.17 -9.93
N THR A 152 12.77 -13.33 -8.90
CA THR A 152 14.02 -12.90 -8.27
C THR A 152 14.74 -14.09 -7.63
N GLY A 153 13.99 -14.98 -6.94
CA GLY A 153 14.55 -16.21 -6.38
C GLY A 153 15.21 -17.07 -7.44
N GLN A 154 14.56 -17.28 -8.58
CA GLN A 154 15.13 -18.03 -9.71
C GLN A 154 16.38 -17.37 -10.29
N VAL A 155 16.33 -16.05 -10.53
CA VAL A 155 17.48 -15.30 -11.07
C VAL A 155 18.68 -15.38 -10.13
N VAL A 156 18.47 -15.18 -8.82
CA VAL A 156 19.53 -15.28 -7.81
C VAL A 156 20.07 -16.72 -7.72
N THR A 157 19.21 -17.74 -7.85
CA THR A 157 19.66 -19.13 -7.85
C THR A 157 20.53 -19.47 -9.07
N TRP A 158 20.19 -18.95 -10.26
CA TRP A 158 20.92 -19.26 -11.49
C TRP A 158 22.21 -18.43 -11.67
N PHE A 159 22.18 -17.17 -11.25
CA PHE A 159 23.25 -16.20 -11.56
C PHE A 159 23.98 -15.66 -10.31
N GLY A 160 23.60 -16.13 -9.11
CA GLY A 160 24.17 -15.68 -7.84
C GLY A 160 23.53 -14.37 -7.31
N GLY A 161 23.84 -14.04 -6.04
CA GLY A 161 23.28 -12.87 -5.33
C GLY A 161 23.58 -11.52 -6.00
N GLY A 162 24.69 -11.41 -6.73
CA GLY A 162 25.03 -10.20 -7.49
C GLY A 162 24.03 -9.85 -8.62
N ALA A 163 23.24 -10.83 -9.09
CA ALA A 163 22.22 -10.61 -10.11
C ALA A 163 21.00 -9.83 -9.63
N PHE A 164 20.80 -9.74 -8.31
CA PHE A 164 19.66 -9.01 -7.73
C PHE A 164 19.66 -7.54 -8.13
N MET A 165 20.75 -6.82 -7.94
CA MET A 165 20.77 -5.38 -8.16
C MET A 165 20.54 -4.99 -9.63
N PRO A 166 21.19 -5.62 -10.64
CA PRO A 166 20.85 -5.41 -12.05
C PRO A 166 19.36 -5.68 -12.37
N LEU A 167 18.79 -6.76 -11.84
CA LEU A 167 17.37 -7.06 -12.01
C LEU A 167 16.49 -5.97 -11.40
N PHE A 168 16.76 -5.55 -10.17
CA PHE A 168 16.02 -4.50 -9.47
C PHE A 168 16.06 -3.17 -10.25
N VAL A 169 17.23 -2.76 -10.71
CA VAL A 169 17.41 -1.56 -11.53
C VAL A 169 16.64 -1.69 -12.85
N ALA A 170 16.70 -2.84 -13.53
CA ALA A 170 15.93 -3.08 -14.74
C ALA A 170 14.41 -2.93 -14.51
N LEU A 171 13.90 -3.44 -13.39
CA LEU A 171 12.48 -3.27 -13.00
C LEU A 171 12.13 -1.79 -12.72
N CYS A 172 12.99 -1.03 -12.06
CA CYS A 172 12.81 0.40 -11.84
C CYS A 172 12.78 1.19 -13.14
N VAL A 173 13.71 0.89 -14.07
CA VAL A 173 13.74 1.50 -15.40
C VAL A 173 12.49 1.13 -16.20
N LEU A 174 12.10 -0.15 -16.21
CA LEU A 174 10.87 -0.61 -16.87
C LEU A 174 9.65 0.12 -16.32
N ARG A 175 9.55 0.29 -14.99
CA ARG A 175 8.49 1.09 -14.35
C ARG A 175 8.48 2.54 -14.88
N GLY A 176 9.64 3.18 -14.96
CA GLY A 176 9.76 4.54 -15.49
C GLY A 176 9.28 4.63 -16.96
N LEU A 177 9.68 3.69 -17.81
CA LEU A 177 9.26 3.62 -19.21
C LEU A 177 7.75 3.36 -19.35
N VAL A 178 7.21 2.40 -18.59
CA VAL A 178 5.77 2.10 -18.61
C VAL A 178 4.94 3.27 -18.10
N ALA A 179 5.44 4.07 -17.15
CA ALA A 179 4.76 5.27 -16.69
C ALA A 179 4.48 6.27 -17.85
N LEU A 180 5.32 6.33 -18.87
CA LEU A 180 5.11 7.18 -20.06
C LEU A 180 3.83 6.82 -20.83
N SER A 181 3.38 5.58 -20.72
CA SER A 181 2.15 5.09 -21.36
C SER A 181 0.87 5.42 -20.61
N LEU A 182 0.95 5.92 -19.36
CA LEU A 182 -0.20 6.23 -18.52
C LEU A 182 -1.18 7.19 -19.22
N PRO A 183 -2.50 7.01 -19.03
CA PRO A 183 -3.50 7.92 -19.58
C PRO A 183 -3.54 9.23 -18.79
N ASN A 184 -4.26 10.22 -19.31
CA ASN A 184 -4.67 11.37 -18.51
C ASN A 184 -5.76 10.94 -17.53
N PHE A 185 -5.61 11.30 -16.26
CA PHE A 185 -6.50 10.88 -15.19
C PHE A 185 -7.59 11.89 -14.90
N ARG A 186 -7.33 13.20 -15.07
CA ARG A 186 -8.32 14.25 -14.84
C ARG A 186 -9.28 14.41 -16.03
N ALA A 187 -10.52 14.79 -15.74
CA ALA A 187 -11.44 15.21 -16.79
C ALA A 187 -11.01 16.58 -17.36
N PRO A 188 -11.25 16.88 -18.64
CA PRO A 188 -10.79 18.13 -19.28
C PRO A 188 -11.27 19.41 -18.57
N LYS A 189 -12.49 19.41 -18.00
CA LYS A 189 -13.05 20.54 -17.25
C LYS A 189 -12.32 20.74 -15.91
N ASP A 190 -12.01 19.65 -15.21
CA ASP A 190 -11.36 19.67 -13.90
C ASP A 190 -9.91 20.11 -13.99
N ALA A 191 -9.21 19.74 -15.07
CA ALA A 191 -7.86 20.18 -15.34
C ALA A 191 -7.72 21.70 -15.47
N ALA A 192 -8.71 22.38 -16.03
CA ALA A 192 -8.72 23.84 -16.15
C ALA A 192 -8.97 24.54 -14.79
N THR A 193 -9.80 23.94 -13.95
CA THR A 193 -10.12 24.45 -12.60
C THR A 193 -8.97 24.25 -11.63
N ALA A 194 -8.36 23.07 -11.64
CA ALA A 194 -7.22 22.73 -10.78
C ALA A 194 -6.02 23.63 -10.99
N ALA A 195 -5.74 24.03 -12.24
CA ALA A 195 -4.65 24.96 -12.56
C ALA A 195 -4.83 26.35 -11.98
N ARG A 196 -6.06 26.72 -11.55
CA ARG A 196 -6.41 28.01 -10.94
C ARG A 196 -6.49 27.98 -9.41
N SER A 197 -6.59 26.80 -8.81
CA SER A 197 -6.72 26.63 -7.36
C SER A 197 -5.35 26.70 -6.70
N GLY A 198 -5.00 27.85 -6.14
CA GLY A 198 -3.71 28.12 -5.47
C GLY A 198 -3.66 27.72 -4.00
N ALA A 199 -4.79 27.45 -3.34
CA ALA A 199 -4.88 27.16 -1.91
C ALA A 199 -5.40 25.73 -1.67
N SER A 200 -4.86 25.05 -0.67
CA SER A 200 -5.37 23.76 -0.22
C SER A 200 -6.76 23.94 0.40
N ARG A 201 -7.74 23.18 -0.09
CA ARG A 201 -9.09 23.06 0.46
C ARG A 201 -9.24 21.91 1.44
N MET A 202 -8.16 21.20 1.72
CA MET A 202 -8.16 20.05 2.64
C MET A 202 -8.79 20.42 3.99
N ARG A 203 -8.58 21.63 4.48
CA ARG A 203 -9.18 22.13 5.74
C ARG A 203 -10.72 22.07 5.75
N GLU A 204 -11.38 22.12 4.59
CA GLU A 204 -12.85 22.07 4.49
C GLU A 204 -13.40 20.69 4.83
N VAL A 205 -12.64 19.63 4.55
CA VAL A 205 -13.01 18.23 4.83
C VAL A 205 -12.35 17.66 6.08
N MET A 206 -11.32 18.33 6.65
CA MET A 206 -10.62 17.92 7.88
C MET A 206 -11.49 18.11 9.15
N LYS A 207 -12.64 17.45 9.16
CA LYS A 207 -13.60 17.44 10.27
C LYS A 207 -13.52 16.11 11.03
N PRO A 208 -13.92 16.04 12.31
CA PRO A 208 -13.84 14.80 13.10
C PRO A 208 -14.53 13.61 12.43
N TRP A 209 -15.69 13.80 11.82
CA TRP A 209 -16.41 12.72 11.13
C TRP A 209 -15.63 12.13 9.93
N PHE A 210 -14.74 12.90 9.31
CA PHE A 210 -13.88 12.45 8.22
C PHE A 210 -12.57 11.85 8.75
N LEU A 211 -11.99 12.46 9.78
CA LEU A 211 -10.70 12.04 10.34
C LEU A 211 -10.79 10.73 11.15
N LEU A 212 -11.84 10.58 11.97
CA LEU A 212 -11.96 9.45 12.87
C LEU A 212 -11.98 8.09 12.15
N PRO A 213 -12.73 7.88 11.04
CA PRO A 213 -12.68 6.60 10.34
C PRO A 213 -11.32 6.35 9.67
N LEU A 214 -10.64 7.39 9.16
CA LEU A 214 -9.30 7.26 8.59
C LEU A 214 -8.28 6.89 9.67
N LEU A 215 -8.34 7.52 10.84
CA LEU A 215 -7.49 7.18 11.98
C LEU A 215 -7.79 5.76 12.47
N GLY A 216 -9.07 5.41 12.61
CA GLY A 216 -9.49 4.07 12.99
C GLY A 216 -8.94 3.00 12.05
N TRP A 217 -9.04 3.23 10.73
CA TRP A 217 -8.46 2.30 9.76
C TRP A 217 -6.93 2.30 9.79
N ALA A 218 -6.28 3.45 9.97
CA ALA A 218 -4.82 3.52 10.09
C ALA A 218 -4.29 2.69 11.27
N MET A 219 -5.04 2.64 12.39
CA MET A 219 -4.73 1.76 13.51
C MET A 219 -4.79 0.28 13.10
N ILE A 220 -5.85 -0.12 12.37
CA ILE A 220 -6.01 -1.49 11.88
C ILE A 220 -4.87 -1.83 10.91
N PHE A 221 -4.55 -0.94 9.97
CA PHE A 221 -3.41 -1.08 9.07
C PHE A 221 -2.10 -1.31 9.83
N GLY A 222 -1.85 -0.53 10.88
CA GLY A 222 -0.68 -0.70 11.75
C GLY A 222 -0.57 -2.10 12.33
N THR A 223 -1.69 -2.69 12.78
CA THR A 223 -1.68 -4.08 13.30
C THR A 223 -1.34 -5.12 12.25
N HIS A 224 -1.64 -4.86 10.97
CA HIS A 224 -1.28 -5.77 9.88
C HIS A 224 0.20 -5.71 9.51
N LEU A 225 0.87 -4.56 9.71
CA LEU A 225 2.31 -4.45 9.46
C LEU A 225 3.15 -5.29 10.44
N ILE A 226 2.59 -5.61 11.62
CA ILE A 226 3.17 -6.54 12.58
C ILE A 226 3.44 -7.91 11.94
N LEU A 227 2.54 -8.37 11.05
CA LEU A 227 2.69 -9.65 10.37
C LEU A 227 3.99 -9.74 9.58
N ASN A 228 4.39 -8.67 8.90
CA ASN A 228 5.63 -8.65 8.11
C ASN A 228 6.88 -8.90 8.94
N SER A 229 6.86 -8.50 10.22
CA SER A 229 8.03 -8.57 11.09
C SER A 229 8.01 -9.78 12.03
N PHE A 230 6.85 -10.20 12.49
CA PHE A 230 6.75 -11.11 13.64
C PHE A 230 6.01 -12.42 13.36
N GLN A 231 5.12 -12.51 12.36
CA GLN A 231 4.31 -13.71 12.20
C GLN A 231 5.14 -14.97 11.92
N ALA A 232 6.11 -14.89 11.01
CA ALA A 232 6.97 -16.04 10.69
C ALA A 232 7.81 -16.46 11.89
N LEU A 233 8.34 -15.51 12.67
CA LEU A 233 9.09 -15.75 13.88
C LEU A 233 8.24 -16.49 14.92
N LEU A 234 7.05 -15.98 15.20
CA LEU A 234 6.15 -16.56 16.19
C LEU A 234 5.68 -17.96 15.79
N TRP A 235 5.36 -18.18 14.53
CA TRP A 235 4.99 -19.50 14.01
C TRP A 235 6.16 -20.50 14.06
N LYS A 236 7.38 -20.02 13.80
CA LYS A 236 8.58 -20.86 13.96
C LYS A 236 8.82 -21.26 15.41
N GLN A 237 8.58 -20.35 16.36
CA GLN A 237 8.61 -20.65 17.80
C GLN A 237 7.53 -21.65 18.24
N GLN A 238 6.38 -21.71 17.52
CA GLN A 238 5.36 -22.75 17.70
C GLN A 238 5.72 -24.10 17.08
N GLY A 239 6.90 -24.23 16.45
CA GLY A 239 7.37 -25.47 15.81
C GLY A 239 6.80 -25.68 14.40
N ILE A 240 6.20 -24.67 13.78
CA ILE A 240 5.68 -24.77 12.42
C ILE A 240 6.85 -24.77 11.42
N SER A 241 6.82 -25.67 10.43
CA SER A 241 7.88 -25.78 9.42
C SER A 241 7.97 -24.56 8.51
N ASP A 242 9.16 -24.23 8.02
CA ASP A 242 9.39 -23.07 7.13
C ASP A 242 8.55 -23.14 5.85
N ILE A 243 8.33 -24.36 5.30
CA ILE A 243 7.46 -24.59 4.15
C ILE A 243 6.01 -24.23 4.48
N THR A 244 5.50 -24.69 5.63
CA THR A 244 4.13 -24.39 6.06
C THR A 244 3.94 -22.89 6.33
N ILE A 245 4.93 -22.23 6.95
CA ILE A 245 4.94 -20.78 7.16
C ILE A 245 4.82 -20.05 5.81
N SER A 246 5.64 -20.42 4.84
CA SER A 246 5.64 -19.81 3.51
C SER A 246 4.29 -19.99 2.80
N LEU A 247 3.68 -21.20 2.88
CA LEU A 247 2.36 -21.47 2.31
C LEU A 247 1.25 -20.65 2.98
N LEU A 248 1.28 -20.51 4.31
CA LEU A 248 0.32 -19.68 5.04
C LEU A 248 0.42 -18.20 4.65
N ILE A 249 1.64 -17.66 4.49
CA ILE A 249 1.84 -16.28 4.04
C ILE A 249 1.32 -16.11 2.61
N ALA A 250 1.64 -17.05 1.72
CA ALA A 250 1.16 -17.02 0.35
C ALA A 250 -0.38 -17.10 0.27
N LEU A 251 -1.02 -17.91 1.13
CA LEU A 251 -2.48 -18.01 1.23
C LEU A 251 -3.10 -16.66 1.62
N GLY A 252 -2.50 -15.94 2.56
CA GLY A 252 -2.94 -14.60 2.94
C GLY A 252 -2.90 -13.62 1.76
N ALA A 253 -1.77 -13.57 1.03
CA ALA A 253 -1.62 -12.71 -0.14
C ALA A 253 -2.59 -13.09 -1.28
N ALA A 254 -2.80 -14.38 -1.52
CA ALA A 254 -3.75 -14.87 -2.52
C ALA A 254 -5.19 -14.49 -2.17
N SER A 255 -5.57 -14.58 -0.89
CA SER A 255 -6.90 -14.18 -0.41
C SER A 255 -7.12 -12.67 -0.56
N GLU A 256 -6.09 -11.84 -0.33
CA GLU A 256 -6.12 -10.41 -0.56
C GLU A 256 -6.40 -10.10 -2.04
N ALA A 257 -5.63 -10.70 -2.96
CA ALA A 257 -5.84 -10.51 -4.38
C ALA A 257 -7.24 -10.94 -4.83
N ALA A 258 -7.73 -12.09 -4.35
CA ALA A 258 -9.08 -12.58 -4.64
C ALA A 258 -10.16 -11.58 -4.20
N MET A 259 -10.05 -11.02 -2.98
CA MET A 259 -10.99 -10.01 -2.49
C MET A 259 -10.98 -8.77 -3.38
N MET A 260 -9.82 -8.29 -3.80
CA MET A 260 -9.72 -7.12 -4.67
C MET A 260 -10.43 -7.32 -6.01
N PHE A 261 -10.38 -8.52 -6.61
CA PHE A 261 -11.10 -8.83 -7.85
C PHE A 261 -12.63 -8.87 -7.68
N VAL A 262 -13.11 -9.33 -6.52
CA VAL A 262 -14.55 -9.50 -6.31
C VAL A 262 -15.21 -8.34 -5.56
N PHE A 263 -14.41 -7.41 -5.03
CA PHE A 263 -14.84 -6.34 -4.13
C PHE A 263 -16.02 -5.55 -4.67
N LYS A 264 -15.93 -4.99 -5.87
CA LYS A 264 -16.99 -4.19 -6.48
C LYS A 264 -18.30 -4.95 -6.58
N ARG A 265 -18.24 -6.23 -6.95
CA ARG A 265 -19.44 -7.06 -7.18
C ARG A 265 -20.17 -7.40 -5.88
N TYR A 266 -19.46 -7.71 -4.81
CA TYR A 266 -20.07 -8.24 -3.58
C TYR A 266 -20.08 -7.25 -2.42
N VAL A 267 -19.10 -6.37 -2.33
CA VAL A 267 -18.91 -5.43 -1.21
C VAL A 267 -19.28 -4.00 -1.57
N GLY A 268 -19.10 -3.61 -2.84
CA GLY A 268 -19.31 -2.23 -3.31
C GLY A 268 -20.70 -1.65 -3.10
N ARG A 269 -21.70 -2.48 -2.80
CA ARG A 269 -23.07 -2.06 -2.47
C ARG A 269 -23.26 -1.55 -1.04
N PHE A 270 -22.27 -1.75 -0.16
CA PHE A 270 -22.34 -1.31 1.22
C PHE A 270 -21.68 0.05 1.41
N PRO A 271 -22.15 0.86 2.39
CA PRO A 271 -21.51 2.12 2.74
C PRO A 271 -20.06 1.91 3.15
N ALA A 272 -19.16 2.78 2.69
CA ALA A 272 -17.71 2.63 2.89
C ALA A 272 -17.34 2.49 4.38
N ARG A 273 -17.94 3.30 5.29
CA ARG A 273 -17.67 3.19 6.73
C ARG A 273 -18.17 1.88 7.34
N MET A 274 -19.26 1.29 6.82
CA MET A 274 -19.72 -0.03 7.26
C MET A 274 -18.73 -1.13 6.86
N VAL A 275 -18.16 -1.03 5.66
CA VAL A 275 -17.10 -1.94 5.17
C VAL A 275 -15.85 -1.84 6.04
N MET A 276 -15.41 -0.62 6.35
CA MET A 276 -14.28 -0.37 7.25
C MET A 276 -14.54 -0.92 8.66
N LEU A 277 -15.76 -0.72 9.20
CA LEU A 277 -16.15 -1.21 10.52
C LEU A 277 -16.16 -2.75 10.58
N ALA A 278 -16.76 -3.41 9.59
CA ALA A 278 -16.75 -4.87 9.51
C ALA A 278 -15.32 -5.42 9.48
N SER A 279 -14.45 -4.81 8.67
CA SER A 279 -13.04 -5.15 8.62
C SER A 279 -12.33 -4.97 9.97
N ALA A 280 -12.63 -3.89 10.70
CA ALA A 280 -12.06 -3.60 12.01
C ALA A 280 -12.48 -4.63 13.08
N ILE A 281 -13.76 -4.97 13.13
CA ILE A 281 -14.29 -5.96 14.09
C ILE A 281 -13.67 -7.34 13.80
N ILE A 282 -13.66 -7.76 12.53
CA ILE A 282 -13.08 -9.06 12.14
C ILE A 282 -11.57 -9.07 12.41
N SER A 283 -10.86 -7.94 12.26
CA SER A 283 -9.44 -7.83 12.63
C SER A 283 -9.24 -8.05 14.14
N ALA A 284 -10.04 -7.41 14.98
CA ALA A 284 -9.93 -7.60 16.43
C ALA A 284 -10.16 -9.08 16.83
N LEU A 285 -11.18 -9.73 16.26
CA LEU A 285 -11.44 -11.16 16.50
C LEU A 285 -10.31 -12.05 16.00
N ARG A 286 -9.75 -11.74 14.80
CA ARG A 286 -8.61 -12.46 14.24
C ARG A 286 -7.38 -12.36 15.14
N TRP A 287 -7.07 -11.18 15.68
CA TRP A 287 -5.94 -11.02 16.60
C TRP A 287 -6.16 -11.73 17.93
N CYS A 288 -7.38 -11.77 18.45
CA CYS A 288 -7.70 -12.60 19.61
C CYS A 288 -7.43 -14.09 19.33
N ALA A 289 -7.83 -14.59 18.16
CA ALA A 289 -7.57 -15.98 17.78
C ALA A 289 -6.06 -16.24 17.59
N MET A 290 -5.32 -15.31 16.97
CA MET A 290 -3.87 -15.41 16.80
C MET A 290 -3.11 -15.44 18.14
N ALA A 291 -3.62 -14.72 19.15
CA ALA A 291 -3.02 -14.68 20.49
C ALA A 291 -3.05 -16.03 21.21
N LEU A 292 -3.95 -16.92 20.82
CA LEU A 292 -4.10 -18.27 21.41
C LEU A 292 -3.16 -19.31 20.78
N ALA A 293 -2.21 -18.89 19.93
CA ALA A 293 -1.26 -19.77 19.26
C ALA A 293 -1.95 -20.95 18.52
N PRO A 294 -2.90 -20.68 17.60
CA PRO A 294 -3.71 -21.71 17.00
C PRO A 294 -2.90 -22.66 16.12
N ASP A 295 -3.44 -23.87 15.87
CA ASP A 295 -2.87 -24.87 15.00
C ASP A 295 -2.89 -24.45 13.50
N VAL A 296 -2.20 -25.19 12.66
CA VAL A 296 -2.04 -24.87 11.23
C VAL A 296 -3.38 -24.75 10.48
N PRO A 297 -4.37 -25.64 10.65
CA PRO A 297 -5.69 -25.50 10.03
C PRO A 297 -6.39 -24.18 10.39
N LEU A 298 -6.40 -23.80 11.66
CA LEU A 298 -7.01 -22.56 12.09
C LEU A 298 -6.18 -21.34 11.60
N LEU A 299 -4.84 -21.42 11.59
CA LEU A 299 -4.00 -20.40 10.97
C LEU A 299 -4.33 -20.20 9.49
N ALA A 300 -4.56 -21.26 8.74
CA ALA A 300 -4.95 -21.15 7.33
C ALA A 300 -6.30 -20.42 7.17
N MET A 301 -7.29 -20.71 8.02
CA MET A 301 -8.57 -19.96 8.04
C MET A 301 -8.34 -18.48 8.38
N LEU A 302 -7.50 -18.18 9.37
CA LEU A 302 -7.16 -16.80 9.74
C LEU A 302 -6.39 -16.06 8.63
N GLN A 303 -5.61 -16.78 7.80
CA GLN A 303 -4.97 -16.19 6.64
C GLN A 303 -5.96 -15.89 5.51
N LEU A 304 -6.98 -16.70 5.31
CA LEU A 304 -8.07 -16.36 4.38
C LEU A 304 -8.84 -15.11 4.82
N LEU A 305 -9.00 -14.90 6.14
CA LEU A 305 -9.59 -13.66 6.67
C LEU A 305 -8.74 -12.41 6.40
N HIS A 306 -7.49 -12.55 5.96
CA HIS A 306 -6.66 -11.40 5.54
C HIS A 306 -7.34 -10.60 4.43
N SER A 307 -8.05 -11.27 3.54
CA SER A 307 -8.89 -10.65 2.49
C SER A 307 -9.90 -9.64 3.07
N VAL A 308 -10.55 -9.99 4.17
CA VAL A 308 -11.55 -9.15 4.83
C VAL A 308 -10.87 -8.11 5.72
N THR A 309 -9.89 -8.52 6.52
CA THR A 309 -9.26 -7.66 7.53
C THR A 309 -8.34 -6.61 6.90
N PHE A 310 -7.79 -6.85 5.72
CA PHE A 310 -6.88 -5.93 5.03
C PHE A 310 -7.48 -5.39 3.73
N ALA A 311 -7.65 -6.23 2.70
CA ALA A 311 -8.05 -5.76 1.37
C ALA A 311 -9.41 -5.06 1.35
N MET A 312 -10.42 -5.66 1.99
CA MET A 312 -11.76 -5.10 2.05
C MET A 312 -11.79 -3.74 2.75
N GLY A 313 -11.12 -3.63 3.90
CA GLY A 313 -11.08 -2.37 4.65
C GLY A 313 -10.24 -1.30 3.97
N PHE A 314 -9.11 -1.66 3.34
CA PHE A 314 -8.31 -0.74 2.52
C PHE A 314 -9.14 -0.13 1.39
N LEU A 315 -9.81 -0.97 0.60
CA LEU A 315 -10.68 -0.48 -0.48
C LEU A 315 -11.84 0.36 0.06
N GLY A 316 -12.44 -0.01 1.19
CA GLY A 316 -13.44 0.79 1.89
C GLY A 316 -12.92 2.19 2.23
N CYS A 317 -11.69 2.30 2.73
CA CYS A 317 -11.06 3.57 3.09
C CYS A 317 -10.79 4.44 1.86
N VAL A 318 -10.23 3.85 0.80
CA VAL A 318 -9.95 4.54 -0.47
C VAL A 318 -11.24 5.08 -1.09
N HIS A 319 -12.31 4.28 -1.07
CA HIS A 319 -13.63 4.72 -1.54
C HIS A 319 -14.27 5.77 -0.63
N PHE A 320 -14.10 5.66 0.70
CA PHE A 320 -14.57 6.68 1.63
C PHE A 320 -13.93 8.04 1.33
N ILE A 321 -12.62 8.11 1.18
CA ILE A 321 -11.92 9.35 0.81
C ILE A 321 -12.49 9.89 -0.50
N ALA A 322 -12.62 9.06 -1.52
CA ALA A 322 -13.12 9.49 -2.83
C ALA A 322 -14.58 9.93 -2.84
N ASN A 323 -15.43 9.44 -1.92
CA ASN A 323 -16.82 9.89 -1.78
C ASN A 323 -16.93 11.31 -1.19
N TRP A 324 -15.96 11.69 -0.37
CA TRP A 324 -16.00 12.94 0.40
C TRP A 324 -14.99 13.99 -0.06
N THR A 325 -14.20 13.72 -1.09
CA THR A 325 -13.23 14.66 -1.66
C THR A 325 -13.52 14.93 -3.13
N SER A 326 -13.34 16.17 -3.53
CA SER A 326 -13.34 16.56 -4.93
C SER A 326 -12.02 16.22 -5.61
N GLU A 327 -11.94 16.31 -6.94
CA GLU A 327 -10.73 16.02 -7.72
C GLU A 327 -9.54 16.95 -7.38
N ASP A 328 -9.80 18.13 -6.87
CA ASP A 328 -8.79 19.14 -6.54
C ASP A 328 -8.05 18.88 -5.22
N ILE A 329 -8.61 18.01 -4.35
CA ILE A 329 -7.98 17.65 -3.06
C ILE A 329 -7.79 16.14 -2.86
N ALA A 330 -8.16 15.33 -3.86
CA ALA A 330 -8.16 13.87 -3.72
C ALA A 330 -6.76 13.29 -3.45
N ALA A 331 -5.74 13.77 -4.16
CA ALA A 331 -4.37 13.27 -3.97
C ALA A 331 -3.78 13.73 -2.63
N GLU A 332 -4.10 14.94 -2.17
CA GLU A 332 -3.68 15.44 -0.84
C GLU A 332 -4.33 14.60 0.27
N ALA A 333 -5.62 14.27 0.14
CA ALA A 333 -6.35 13.45 1.10
C ALA A 333 -5.80 12.01 1.18
N GLN A 334 -5.49 11.40 0.04
CA GLN A 334 -4.84 10.07 0.01
C GLN A 334 -3.44 10.11 0.63
N SER A 335 -2.66 11.17 0.35
CA SER A 335 -1.33 11.34 0.92
C SER A 335 -1.39 11.53 2.45
N PHE A 336 -2.35 12.32 2.93
CA PHE A 336 -2.60 12.48 4.36
C PHE A 336 -2.97 11.14 5.03
N PHE A 337 -3.85 10.37 4.39
CA PHE A 337 -4.22 9.05 4.86
C PHE A 337 -3.01 8.10 4.92
N GLN A 338 -2.14 8.13 3.93
CA GLN A 338 -0.89 7.34 3.94
C GLN A 338 0.02 7.73 5.12
N VAL A 339 0.11 9.01 5.46
CA VAL A 339 0.87 9.47 6.65
C VAL A 339 0.27 8.91 7.93
N LEU A 340 -1.05 8.95 8.08
CA LEU A 340 -1.72 8.34 9.24
C LEU A 340 -1.41 6.85 9.36
N GLN A 341 -1.48 6.11 8.25
CA GLN A 341 -1.16 4.69 8.22
C GLN A 341 0.29 4.42 8.65
N GLN A 342 1.25 5.20 8.15
CA GLN A 342 2.65 5.03 8.50
C GLN A 342 2.94 5.35 9.96
N VAL A 343 2.33 6.41 10.51
CA VAL A 343 2.46 6.75 11.94
C VAL A 343 1.91 5.64 12.81
N MET A 344 0.70 5.16 12.51
CA MET A 344 0.08 4.07 13.27
C MET A 344 0.86 2.76 13.13
N ALA A 345 1.45 2.49 11.96
CA ALA A 345 2.31 1.33 11.75
C ALA A 345 3.56 1.37 12.63
N VAL A 346 4.25 2.51 12.70
CA VAL A 346 5.43 2.67 13.58
C VAL A 346 5.04 2.43 15.05
N ILE A 347 3.94 3.04 15.50
CA ILE A 347 3.45 2.84 16.88
C ILE A 347 3.12 1.38 17.14
N ALA A 348 2.34 0.73 16.25
CA ALA A 348 1.89 -0.64 16.43
C ALA A 348 3.06 -1.63 16.42
N VAL A 349 3.98 -1.53 15.46
CA VAL A 349 5.11 -2.47 15.31
C VAL A 349 6.10 -2.30 16.47
N THR A 350 6.39 -1.06 16.88
CA THR A 350 7.30 -0.80 18.00
C THR A 350 6.72 -1.31 19.32
N ALA A 351 5.45 -0.99 19.61
CA ALA A 351 4.78 -1.46 20.83
C ALA A 351 4.68 -2.99 20.85
N PHE A 352 4.30 -3.61 19.73
CA PHE A 352 4.21 -5.07 19.63
C PHE A 352 5.56 -5.76 19.83
N GLY A 353 6.64 -5.20 19.27
CA GLY A 353 8.00 -5.74 19.45
C GLY A 353 8.41 -5.83 20.92
N GLY A 354 8.10 -4.79 21.72
CA GLY A 354 8.31 -4.81 23.16
C GLY A 354 7.43 -5.84 23.88
N LEU A 355 6.16 -5.95 23.48
CA LEU A 355 5.22 -6.91 24.10
C LEU A 355 5.54 -8.36 23.74
N VAL A 356 5.96 -8.64 22.52
CA VAL A 356 6.33 -9.99 22.07
C VAL A 356 7.49 -10.54 22.89
N ALA A 357 8.46 -9.71 23.24
CA ALA A 357 9.59 -10.14 24.05
C ALA A 357 9.20 -10.67 25.44
N VAL A 358 8.07 -10.20 26.00
CA VAL A 358 7.56 -10.56 27.31
C VAL A 358 6.46 -11.61 27.25
N PHE A 359 5.53 -11.44 26.31
CA PHE A 359 4.27 -12.19 26.24
C PHE A 359 4.17 -13.18 25.07
N GLY A 360 5.19 -13.25 24.20
CA GLY A 360 5.15 -14.10 23.01
C GLY A 360 3.93 -13.83 22.13
N THR A 361 3.22 -14.89 21.73
CA THR A 361 2.01 -14.79 20.88
C THR A 361 0.85 -14.04 21.56
N HIS A 362 0.77 -14.04 22.88
CA HIS A 362 -0.27 -13.27 23.61
C HIS A 362 -0.19 -11.76 23.37
N ALA A 363 0.95 -11.25 22.85
CA ALA A 363 1.07 -9.87 22.40
C ALA A 363 -0.01 -9.47 21.36
N TYR A 364 -0.57 -10.43 20.59
CA TYR A 364 -1.68 -10.16 19.67
C TYR A 364 -2.95 -9.66 20.36
N PHE A 365 -3.15 -9.87 21.66
CA PHE A 365 -4.26 -9.22 22.40
C PHE A 365 -4.14 -7.69 22.40
N ALA A 366 -2.91 -7.14 22.42
CA ALA A 366 -2.71 -5.71 22.27
C ALA A 366 -3.10 -5.23 20.87
N SER A 367 -2.81 -6.02 19.84
CA SER A 367 -3.27 -5.73 18.47
C SER A 367 -4.79 -5.78 18.36
N ALA A 368 -5.43 -6.74 19.04
CA ALA A 368 -6.89 -6.82 19.12
C ALA A 368 -7.50 -5.59 19.79
N ALA A 369 -6.93 -5.14 20.92
CA ALA A 369 -7.36 -3.93 21.60
C ALA A 369 -7.18 -2.68 20.72
N PHE A 370 -6.05 -2.58 20.00
CA PHE A 370 -5.77 -1.48 19.09
C PHE A 370 -6.77 -1.44 17.92
N ALA A 371 -7.11 -2.60 17.34
CA ALA A 371 -8.14 -2.72 16.32
C ALA A 371 -9.55 -2.40 16.86
N ALA A 372 -9.86 -2.78 18.08
CA ALA A 372 -11.14 -2.46 18.74
C ALA A 372 -11.29 -0.94 18.96
N VAL A 373 -10.23 -0.25 19.38
CA VAL A 373 -10.22 1.22 19.46
C VAL A 373 -10.46 1.82 18.08
N GLY A 374 -9.81 1.30 17.02
CA GLY A 374 -10.05 1.71 15.65
C GLY A 374 -11.52 1.54 15.23
N ALA A 375 -12.14 0.41 15.57
CA ALA A 375 -13.57 0.18 15.33
C ALA A 375 -14.45 1.18 16.07
N ALA A 376 -14.15 1.50 17.33
CA ALA A 376 -14.88 2.50 18.12
C ALA A 376 -14.80 3.90 17.49
N LEU A 377 -13.65 4.30 16.95
CA LEU A 377 -13.49 5.58 16.24
C LEU A 377 -14.35 5.64 14.97
N ILE A 378 -14.42 4.53 14.21
CA ILE A 378 -15.28 4.44 13.02
C ILE A 378 -16.76 4.57 13.43
N VAL A 379 -17.20 3.85 14.46
CA VAL A 379 -18.57 3.95 14.98
C VAL A 379 -18.86 5.37 15.43
N TRP A 380 -17.96 5.99 16.18
CA TRP A 380 -18.16 7.36 16.66
C TRP A 380 -18.36 8.36 15.51
N SER A 381 -17.59 8.18 14.43
CA SER A 381 -17.77 9.02 13.22
C SER A 381 -19.17 8.92 12.60
N MET A 382 -19.82 7.75 12.71
CA MET A 382 -21.18 7.53 12.18
C MET A 382 -22.24 8.30 12.98
N TYR A 383 -22.04 8.48 14.29
CA TYR A 383 -22.92 9.32 15.11
C TYR A 383 -22.75 10.81 14.82
N MET A 384 -21.55 11.26 14.43
CA MET A 384 -21.30 12.66 14.11
C MET A 384 -21.91 13.07 12.76
N MET A 385 -21.88 12.17 11.79
CA MET A 385 -22.45 12.37 10.47
C MET A 385 -22.97 11.03 9.95
N PRO A 386 -24.29 10.79 9.98
CA PRO A 386 -24.88 9.59 9.41
C PRO A 386 -24.48 9.40 7.95
N PRO A 387 -24.19 8.17 7.52
CA PRO A 387 -23.87 7.90 6.12
C PRO A 387 -25.08 8.25 5.25
N LYS A 388 -24.98 9.30 4.48
CA LYS A 388 -25.81 9.49 3.29
C LYS A 388 -25.20 8.59 2.23
N ASP A 389 -25.89 8.14 1.28
CA ASP A 389 -25.54 7.30 0.15
C ASP A 389 -24.02 7.15 -0.15
N GLU A 390 -23.30 6.48 0.77
CA GLU A 390 -21.84 6.23 0.69
C GLU A 390 -21.53 4.93 -0.06
N THR A 391 -22.50 4.42 -0.85
CA THR A 391 -22.29 3.18 -1.58
C THR A 391 -21.12 3.32 -2.58
N ILE A 392 -20.26 2.35 -2.58
CA ILE A 392 -19.04 2.34 -3.42
C ILE A 392 -19.40 2.28 -4.91
N SER A 393 -20.59 1.76 -5.23
CA SER A 393 -21.09 1.58 -6.60
C SER A 393 -21.94 2.74 -7.13
N SER A 394 -22.23 3.79 -6.33
CA SER A 394 -22.95 4.95 -6.82
C SER A 394 -22.16 5.64 -7.93
N PRO A 395 -22.75 5.89 -9.11
CA PRO A 395 -22.14 6.77 -10.10
C PRO A 395 -22.07 8.19 -9.50
N ALA A 396 -20.91 8.81 -9.63
CA ALA A 396 -20.71 10.21 -9.27
C ALA A 396 -21.41 11.12 -10.28
#